data_569ab4e79c73a66b1adadd8a09c5d111
#
_entry.id   569ab4e79c73a66b1adadd8a09c5d111
#
_cell.length_a   1.000
_cell.length_b   1.000
_cell.length_c   1.000
_cell.angle_alpha   90.00
_cell.angle_beta   90.00
_cell.angle_gamma   90.00
#
_symmetry.space_group_name_H-M   'P 1'
#
loop_
_entity.id
_entity.type
_entity.pdbx_description
1 polymer ?
#
loop_
_entity_poly.entity_id
_entity_poly.type
_entity_poly.pdbx_seq_one_letter_code
_entity_poly.pdbx_strand_id
1 'polypeptide(L)'
;MSTKNFNRRQFVAAASLSSLAALSIGTPVLGSEINSEFDSGKKEKPTWKKVGNAIYGAKADETGPIGGGKGYKNIITSGDYTVDSLESLIDALAKAKAGQVVFIPGDKLIDMTTFIYIDKIMLKIPEGVTLASDRGHNGSEGAQITSDGIDTPGMILINGANVRISGIRLEGPNPKRYLDHHKRSFGPGGPGHTYYYKFPTSKGILCKFPDLEVDNCIITAFSGAGISLQAGTGHHIHHNLIHRCQYNGLGYGVSHDQASSIIEFNQFNENRHSLAGTGRPGCGYIARHNVELGISLSHNFDMHGGRDRKDNTNIAGTTMEMYNNTFLGPQRAVVIRGVPQDKCDVHHNWMPTHKDAAAAVRAEEKTYTTNNLYADGKVS
;
A
#
# COMPACT_ATOMS: atom_id res chain seq x y z
N MET A 1 -2.15 -59.70 12.36
CA MET A 1 -1.19 -58.99 11.50
C MET A 1 -0.71 -57.74 12.21
N SER A 2 0.58 -57.77 12.57
CA SER A 2 1.20 -56.80 13.48
C SER A 2 1.62 -55.55 12.74
N THR A 3 1.12 -54.36 13.17
CA THR A 3 1.57 -53.07 12.72
C THR A 3 2.79 -52.64 13.52
N LYS A 4 3.96 -52.57 12.89
CA LYS A 4 5.18 -52.04 13.50
C LYS A 4 5.17 -50.52 13.51
N ASN A 5 5.14 -49.91 14.68
CA ASN A 5 5.40 -48.50 14.90
C ASN A 5 6.87 -48.18 14.62
N PHE A 6 7.13 -47.25 13.67
CA PHE A 6 8.46 -46.70 13.44
C PHE A 6 8.73 -45.53 14.38
N ASN A 7 9.81 -45.62 15.14
CA ASN A 7 10.22 -44.64 16.15
C ASN A 7 11.14 -43.56 15.53
N ARG A 8 10.88 -42.31 15.86
CA ARG A 8 11.54 -41.09 15.34
C ARG A 8 13.07 -40.98 15.52
N ARG A 9 13.71 -41.97 16.16
CA ARG A 9 15.17 -41.97 16.44
C ARG A 9 16.05 -42.65 15.40
N GLN A 10 15.50 -43.21 14.33
CA GLN A 10 16.28 -43.94 13.31
C GLN A 10 16.54 -43.17 11.99
N PHE A 11 16.19 -41.87 11.90
CA PHE A 11 16.38 -41.10 10.69
C PHE A 11 17.66 -40.24 10.66
N VAL A 12 18.53 -40.28 11.68
CA VAL A 12 19.72 -39.41 11.82
C VAL A 12 21.05 -40.16 11.58
N ALA A 13 21.04 -41.41 11.17
CA ALA A 13 22.27 -42.20 11.07
C ALA A 13 22.57 -42.79 9.69
N ALA A 14 22.26 -42.09 8.60
CA ALA A 14 22.66 -42.52 7.25
C ALA A 14 22.89 -41.33 6.30
N ALA A 15 23.83 -40.44 6.63
CA ALA A 15 24.38 -39.48 5.67
C ALA A 15 25.76 -39.03 6.14
N SER A 16 26.76 -39.87 6.00
CA SER A 16 28.14 -39.42 6.00
C SER A 16 28.91 -40.17 4.90
N LEU A 17 29.66 -39.38 4.14
CA LEU A 17 30.68 -39.72 3.12
C LEU A 17 30.19 -39.86 1.67
N SER A 18 30.24 -38.75 0.95
CA SER A 18 31.02 -38.68 -0.27
C SER A 18 31.38 -37.21 -0.59
N SER A 19 32.65 -37.02 -0.86
CA SER A 19 33.44 -35.82 -0.98
C SER A 19 33.18 -34.96 -2.26
N LEU A 20 33.36 -33.64 -2.06
CA LEU A 20 33.90 -32.61 -2.95
C LEU A 20 33.57 -32.60 -4.45
N ALA A 21 32.82 -31.56 -4.81
CA ALA A 21 33.19 -30.64 -5.89
C ALA A 21 32.48 -29.30 -5.63
N ALA A 22 33.25 -28.28 -5.28
CA ALA A 22 32.79 -26.91 -5.16
C ALA A 22 32.51 -26.35 -6.56
N LEU A 23 31.26 -26.17 -6.91
CA LEU A 23 30.84 -25.22 -7.94
C LEU A 23 30.00 -24.16 -7.22
N SER A 24 30.61 -23.00 -7.04
CA SER A 24 29.94 -21.78 -6.64
C SER A 24 28.97 -21.34 -7.74
N ILE A 25 27.74 -21.81 -7.66
CA ILE A 25 26.65 -21.19 -8.40
C ILE A 25 26.05 -20.17 -7.42
N GLY A 26 26.45 -18.91 -7.61
CA GLY A 26 25.83 -17.79 -6.93
C GLY A 26 24.33 -17.78 -7.25
N THR A 27 23.50 -17.98 -6.25
CA THR A 27 22.08 -17.65 -6.32
C THR A 27 21.97 -16.15 -6.52
N PRO A 28 21.30 -15.65 -7.56
CA PRO A 28 21.03 -14.22 -7.63
C PRO A 28 20.07 -13.86 -6.48
N VAL A 29 20.56 -13.01 -5.59
CA VAL A 29 19.71 -12.31 -4.63
C VAL A 29 18.80 -11.39 -5.46
N LEU A 30 17.56 -11.75 -5.59
CA LEU A 30 16.51 -11.00 -6.31
C LEU A 30 16.14 -9.66 -5.62
N GLY A 31 16.94 -9.18 -4.69
CA GLY A 31 16.71 -7.96 -3.93
C GLY A 31 17.38 -6.69 -4.47
N SER A 32 18.28 -6.78 -5.45
CA SER A 32 19.08 -5.62 -5.86
C SER A 32 18.64 -4.92 -7.15
N GLU A 33 17.65 -5.43 -7.88
CA GLU A 33 17.21 -4.80 -9.14
C GLU A 33 16.11 -3.75 -8.97
N ILE A 34 15.52 -3.62 -7.79
CA ILE A 34 14.33 -2.75 -7.58
C ILE A 34 14.70 -1.26 -7.46
N ASN A 35 15.93 -0.94 -7.06
CA ASN A 35 16.35 0.46 -6.86
C ASN A 35 17.07 1.08 -8.08
N SER A 36 17.48 0.32 -9.08
CA SER A 36 18.24 0.86 -10.22
C SER A 36 17.38 1.58 -11.27
N GLU A 37 16.07 1.38 -11.29
CA GLU A 37 15.18 2.08 -12.24
C GLU A 37 14.82 3.52 -11.81
N PHE A 38 14.96 3.86 -10.53
CA PHE A 38 14.62 5.20 -10.02
C PHE A 38 15.82 6.16 -9.96
N ASP A 39 17.06 5.68 -10.07
CA ASP A 39 18.28 6.51 -10.01
C ASP A 39 19.00 6.68 -11.38
N SER A 40 18.31 6.51 -12.48
CA SER A 40 18.87 6.84 -13.79
C SER A 40 18.66 8.33 -14.06
N GLY A 41 19.71 9.11 -14.24
CA GLY A 41 19.77 10.55 -14.51
C GLY A 41 18.91 11.12 -15.65
N LYS A 42 17.69 10.59 -15.82
CA LYS A 42 16.62 11.19 -16.61
C LYS A 42 16.04 12.34 -15.79
N LYS A 43 16.01 13.55 -16.37
CA LYS A 43 15.30 14.68 -15.81
C LYS A 43 13.92 14.19 -15.35
N GLU A 44 13.66 14.27 -14.05
CA GLU A 44 12.35 13.93 -13.49
C GLU A 44 11.27 14.69 -14.25
N LYS A 45 10.23 13.99 -14.66
CA LYS A 45 9.09 14.63 -15.30
C LYS A 45 8.44 15.55 -14.28
N PRO A 46 8.05 16.78 -14.66
CA PRO A 46 7.39 17.68 -13.73
C PRO A 46 6.09 17.04 -13.22
N THR A 47 5.86 17.17 -11.93
CA THR A 47 4.66 16.64 -11.27
C THR A 47 3.57 17.70 -11.07
N TRP A 48 3.82 18.93 -11.48
CA TRP A 48 2.87 20.03 -11.40
C TRP A 48 3.07 21.06 -12.53
N LYS A 49 2.06 21.86 -12.78
CA LYS A 49 2.10 23.00 -13.71
C LYS A 49 1.46 24.23 -13.09
N LYS A 50 1.95 25.41 -13.48
CA LYS A 50 1.32 26.70 -13.19
C LYS A 50 0.62 27.22 -14.45
N VAL A 51 -0.66 27.55 -14.33
CA VAL A 51 -1.44 28.19 -15.39
C VAL A 51 -2.09 29.45 -14.79
N GLY A 52 -1.72 30.62 -15.28
CA GLY A 52 -2.07 31.88 -14.61
C GLY A 52 -1.51 31.91 -13.19
N ASN A 53 -2.36 32.14 -12.21
CA ASN A 53 -2.01 32.16 -10.79
C ASN A 53 -2.25 30.80 -10.09
N ALA A 54 -2.88 29.83 -10.76
CA ALA A 54 -3.23 28.54 -10.18
C ALA A 54 -2.13 27.49 -10.39
N ILE A 55 -2.00 26.58 -9.42
CA ILE A 55 -1.14 25.40 -9.47
C ILE A 55 -2.01 24.17 -9.68
N TYR A 56 -1.65 23.35 -10.64
CA TYR A 56 -2.29 22.09 -10.98
C TYR A 56 -1.32 20.95 -10.79
N GLY A 57 -1.79 19.86 -10.17
CA GLY A 57 -0.95 18.71 -9.90
C GLY A 57 -0.16 18.79 -8.58
N ALA A 58 0.61 17.76 -8.33
CA ALA A 58 1.30 17.51 -7.08
C ALA A 58 2.60 18.30 -7.01
N LYS A 59 2.69 19.21 -6.07
CA LYS A 59 3.91 19.96 -5.74
C LYS A 59 4.35 19.55 -4.34
N ALA A 60 5.63 19.17 -4.20
CA ALA A 60 6.22 18.87 -2.89
C ALA A 60 6.11 20.07 -1.93
N ASP A 61 6.04 19.77 -0.65
CA ASP A 61 6.05 20.76 0.44
C ASP A 61 7.44 20.95 1.06
N GLU A 62 7.52 21.70 2.14
CA GLU A 62 8.76 21.89 2.88
C GLU A 62 9.20 20.65 3.68
N THR A 63 8.32 19.66 3.89
CA THR A 63 8.64 18.43 4.63
C THR A 63 9.52 17.50 3.81
N GLY A 64 9.39 17.53 2.49
CA GLY A 64 10.26 16.74 1.63
C GLY A 64 9.68 16.35 0.28
N PRO A 65 10.33 15.43 -0.43
CA PRO A 65 9.88 14.97 -1.73
C PRO A 65 8.59 14.16 -1.63
N ILE A 66 7.76 14.22 -2.67
CA ILE A 66 6.62 13.32 -2.84
C ILE A 66 7.14 11.88 -2.91
N GLY A 67 6.61 11.00 -2.07
CA GLY A 67 7.09 9.63 -1.94
C GLY A 67 8.16 9.43 -0.86
N GLY A 68 8.61 10.51 -0.19
CA GLY A 68 9.59 10.45 0.91
C GLY A 68 10.99 10.05 0.47
N GLY A 69 11.77 9.47 1.38
CA GLY A 69 13.16 9.07 1.16
C GLY A 69 14.15 10.21 1.34
N LYS A 70 15.16 10.27 0.49
CA LYS A 70 16.23 11.29 0.58
C LYS A 70 15.65 12.71 0.51
N GLY A 71 15.89 13.50 1.55
CA GLY A 71 15.40 14.88 1.67
C GLY A 71 14.11 15.02 2.49
N TYR A 72 13.48 13.92 2.91
CA TYR A 72 12.41 13.97 3.90
C TYR A 72 12.96 14.45 5.25
N LYS A 73 12.28 15.36 5.92
CA LYS A 73 12.83 16.04 7.11
C LYS A 73 12.50 15.37 8.44
N ASN A 74 11.36 14.66 8.52
CA ASN A 74 10.86 14.08 9.76
C ASN A 74 11.36 12.65 9.98
N ILE A 75 12.64 12.38 9.60
CA ILE A 75 13.23 11.04 9.75
C ILE A 75 13.50 10.76 11.22
N ILE A 76 13.06 9.60 11.68
CA ILE A 76 13.37 9.06 13.01
C ILE A 76 14.64 8.21 12.89
N THR A 77 15.67 8.51 13.70
CA THR A 77 16.98 7.86 13.62
C THR A 77 17.36 7.07 14.88
N SER A 78 16.48 7.04 15.88
CA SER A 78 16.67 6.28 17.13
C SER A 78 15.32 6.06 17.82
N GLY A 79 15.29 5.22 18.86
CA GLY A 79 14.08 4.96 19.62
C GLY A 79 14.38 4.52 21.05
N ASP A 80 13.31 4.37 21.84
CA ASP A 80 13.38 3.83 23.20
C ASP A 80 13.81 2.36 23.21
N TYR A 81 13.42 1.64 22.15
CA TYR A 81 13.84 0.28 21.88
C TYR A 81 14.50 0.23 20.49
N THR A 82 15.73 -0.28 20.44
CA THR A 82 16.40 -0.58 19.18
C THR A 82 16.40 -2.09 18.98
N VAL A 83 15.85 -2.56 17.86
CA VAL A 83 15.61 -3.98 17.58
C VAL A 83 16.18 -4.38 16.22
N ASP A 84 16.63 -5.62 16.08
CA ASP A 84 17.31 -6.12 14.88
C ASP A 84 16.85 -7.52 14.44
N SER A 85 15.91 -8.11 15.15
CA SER A 85 15.30 -9.42 14.85
C SER A 85 13.79 -9.39 15.06
N LEU A 86 13.07 -10.40 14.55
CA LEU A 86 11.63 -10.52 14.73
C LEU A 86 11.28 -10.73 16.22
N GLU A 87 12.04 -11.53 16.93
CA GLU A 87 11.83 -11.80 18.36
C GLU A 87 12.00 -10.53 19.19
N SER A 88 13.10 -9.77 18.96
CA SER A 88 13.34 -8.51 19.67
C SER A 88 12.27 -7.46 19.34
N LEU A 89 11.76 -7.46 18.08
CA LEU A 89 10.67 -6.56 17.65
C LEU A 89 9.36 -6.92 18.39
N ILE A 90 8.98 -8.20 18.42
CA ILE A 90 7.78 -8.66 19.12
C ILE A 90 7.86 -8.29 20.61
N ASP A 91 9.00 -8.56 21.22
CA ASP A 91 9.27 -8.26 22.63
C ASP A 91 9.19 -6.76 22.94
N ALA A 92 9.76 -5.91 22.08
CA ALA A 92 9.72 -4.46 22.23
C ALA A 92 8.30 -3.95 22.08
N LEU A 93 7.57 -4.38 21.06
CA LEU A 93 6.17 -3.98 20.85
C LEU A 93 5.26 -4.41 22.00
N ALA A 94 5.53 -5.57 22.64
CA ALA A 94 4.77 -6.03 23.80
C ALA A 94 5.02 -5.19 25.07
N LYS A 95 6.17 -4.51 25.16
CA LYS A 95 6.59 -3.69 26.33
C LYS A 95 6.37 -2.21 26.13
N ALA A 96 6.37 -1.75 24.87
CA ALA A 96 6.29 -0.34 24.53
C ALA A 96 4.96 0.28 24.97
N LYS A 97 5.05 1.53 25.43
CA LYS A 97 3.94 2.35 25.93
C LYS A 97 3.72 3.55 25.00
N ALA A 98 2.56 4.16 25.09
CA ALA A 98 2.23 5.37 24.36
C ALA A 98 3.33 6.43 24.48
N GLY A 99 3.69 7.05 23.35
CA GLY A 99 4.77 8.03 23.22
C GLY A 99 6.15 7.41 22.97
N GLN A 100 6.32 6.09 23.08
CA GLN A 100 7.60 5.44 22.85
C GLN A 100 7.79 5.01 21.39
N VAL A 101 9.06 4.92 20.99
CA VAL A 101 9.52 4.55 19.66
C VAL A 101 10.21 3.19 19.71
N VAL A 102 9.73 2.26 18.89
CA VAL A 102 10.42 1.02 18.54
C VAL A 102 11.14 1.24 17.21
N PHE A 103 12.46 1.27 17.23
CA PHE A 103 13.30 1.62 16.11
C PHE A 103 14.03 0.39 15.54
N ILE A 104 13.97 0.23 14.23
CA ILE A 104 14.69 -0.81 13.49
C ILE A 104 15.77 -0.11 12.64
N PRO A 105 17.08 -0.37 12.85
CA PRO A 105 18.14 0.19 12.01
C PRO A 105 17.94 -0.17 10.53
N GLY A 106 18.22 0.79 9.64
CA GLY A 106 17.85 0.69 8.22
C GLY A 106 18.54 -0.40 7.40
N ASP A 107 19.59 -1.00 7.93
CA ASP A 107 20.30 -2.16 7.35
C ASP A 107 19.65 -3.52 7.68
N LYS A 108 18.60 -3.56 8.50
CA LYS A 108 17.99 -4.80 8.97
C LYS A 108 16.91 -5.32 8.03
N LEU A 109 16.89 -6.64 7.92
CA LEU A 109 15.84 -7.43 7.28
C LEU A 109 15.14 -8.28 8.32
N ILE A 110 13.84 -8.09 8.50
CA ILE A 110 12.99 -8.89 9.38
C ILE A 110 12.05 -9.72 8.52
N ASP A 111 12.34 -11.01 8.43
CA ASP A 111 11.52 -11.98 7.71
C ASP A 111 10.51 -12.64 8.66
N MET A 112 9.22 -12.43 8.37
CA MET A 112 8.11 -12.99 9.17
C MET A 112 7.58 -14.32 8.62
N THR A 113 8.13 -14.85 7.54
CA THR A 113 7.58 -15.96 6.76
C THR A 113 7.24 -17.18 7.63
N THR A 114 8.22 -17.70 8.38
CA THR A 114 8.01 -18.91 9.18
C THR A 114 6.99 -18.71 10.29
N PHE A 115 7.01 -17.57 10.95
CA PHE A 115 6.05 -17.22 12.01
C PHE A 115 4.63 -17.04 11.48
N ILE A 116 4.48 -16.47 10.27
CA ILE A 116 3.16 -16.35 9.63
C ILE A 116 2.62 -17.74 9.26
N TYR A 117 3.42 -18.61 8.66
CA TYR A 117 2.97 -19.96 8.27
C TYR A 117 2.63 -20.84 9.47
N ILE A 118 3.43 -20.80 10.53
CA ILE A 118 3.30 -21.70 11.68
C ILE A 118 2.35 -21.13 12.73
N ASP A 119 2.60 -19.88 13.16
CA ASP A 119 1.95 -19.28 14.33
C ASP A 119 0.85 -18.27 13.95
N LYS A 120 0.68 -17.98 12.64
CA LYS A 120 -0.28 -16.97 12.12
C LYS A 120 -0.08 -15.59 12.77
N ILE A 121 1.17 -15.22 13.02
CA ILE A 121 1.50 -14.00 13.74
C ILE A 121 1.19 -12.75 12.91
N MET A 122 0.79 -11.69 13.58
CA MET A 122 0.77 -10.32 13.09
C MET A 122 1.53 -9.45 14.09
N LEU A 123 2.33 -8.51 13.61
CA LEU A 123 2.98 -7.51 14.47
C LEU A 123 1.92 -6.57 15.03
N LYS A 124 1.65 -6.62 16.31
CA LYS A 124 0.65 -5.77 16.98
C LYS A 124 1.34 -4.52 17.51
N ILE A 125 0.97 -3.35 16.96
CA ILE A 125 1.48 -2.07 17.46
C ILE A 125 0.48 -1.50 18.46
N PRO A 126 0.87 -1.30 19.73
CA PRO A 126 -0.01 -0.76 20.76
C PRO A 126 -0.36 0.70 20.53
N GLU A 127 -1.39 1.18 21.23
CA GLU A 127 -1.82 2.57 21.24
C GLU A 127 -0.68 3.54 21.52
N GLY A 128 -0.58 4.60 20.72
CA GLY A 128 0.38 5.69 20.87
C GLY A 128 1.84 5.31 20.60
N VAL A 129 2.13 4.10 20.16
CA VAL A 129 3.50 3.63 19.86
C VAL A 129 3.87 3.97 18.42
N THR A 130 5.11 4.40 18.22
CA THR A 130 5.73 4.59 16.92
C THR A 130 6.63 3.41 16.56
N LEU A 131 6.39 2.78 15.40
CA LEU A 131 7.34 1.86 14.77
C LEU A 131 8.11 2.62 13.69
N ALA A 132 9.45 2.67 13.79
CA ALA A 132 10.24 3.51 12.91
C ALA A 132 11.49 2.84 12.35
N SER A 133 11.94 3.37 11.22
CA SER A 133 13.29 3.21 10.66
C SER A 133 13.74 4.52 10.00
N ASP A 134 14.96 4.55 9.51
CA ASP A 134 15.67 5.76 9.11
C ASP A 134 15.76 6.00 7.59
N ARG A 135 14.75 5.57 6.83
CA ARG A 135 14.72 5.75 5.37
C ARG A 135 15.03 7.19 4.97
N GLY A 136 16.02 7.36 4.11
CA GLY A 136 16.49 8.67 3.61
C GLY A 136 17.62 9.29 4.44
N HIS A 137 17.89 8.80 5.65
CA HIS A 137 19.00 9.29 6.49
C HIS A 137 20.32 8.69 6.02
N ASN A 138 21.29 9.54 5.63
CA ASN A 138 22.63 9.11 5.18
C ASN A 138 22.62 8.02 4.10
N GLY A 139 21.61 8.00 3.24
CA GLY A 139 21.48 7.00 2.17
C GLY A 139 20.80 5.70 2.59
N SER A 140 20.30 5.60 3.83
CA SER A 140 19.50 4.45 4.28
C SER A 140 18.23 4.28 3.45
N GLU A 141 17.94 3.05 3.07
CA GLU A 141 16.66 2.69 2.45
C GLU A 141 15.54 2.40 3.46
N GLY A 142 15.87 2.36 4.76
CA GLY A 142 15.00 1.91 5.84
C GLY A 142 14.97 0.39 6.00
N ALA A 143 14.74 -0.09 7.20
CA ALA A 143 14.63 -1.52 7.51
C ALA A 143 13.50 -2.17 6.69
N GLN A 144 13.73 -3.40 6.27
CA GLN A 144 12.74 -4.19 5.54
C GLN A 144 12.04 -5.17 6.46
N ILE A 145 10.72 -5.16 6.46
CA ILE A 145 9.87 -6.20 7.05
C ILE A 145 9.20 -6.92 5.88
N THR A 146 9.37 -8.23 5.78
CA THR A 146 8.90 -9.02 4.65
C THR A 146 8.26 -10.35 5.05
N SER A 147 7.51 -10.94 4.12
CA SER A 147 7.01 -12.31 4.21
C SER A 147 6.65 -12.83 2.82
N ASP A 148 6.83 -14.12 2.58
CA ASP A 148 6.27 -14.84 1.41
C ASP A 148 4.90 -15.50 1.68
N GLY A 149 4.33 -15.29 2.86
CA GLY A 149 3.04 -15.84 3.27
C GLY A 149 1.86 -15.22 2.52
N ILE A 150 1.34 -15.95 1.52
CA ILE A 150 0.23 -15.44 0.66
C ILE A 150 -1.05 -15.20 1.44
N ASP A 151 -1.39 -16.09 2.39
CA ASP A 151 -2.57 -15.96 3.25
C ASP A 151 -2.24 -15.15 4.51
N THR A 152 -2.03 -13.85 4.33
CA THR A 152 -1.66 -12.95 5.41
C THR A 152 -2.77 -11.90 5.59
N PRO A 153 -3.66 -12.03 6.58
CA PRO A 153 -4.75 -11.09 6.83
C PRO A 153 -4.25 -9.67 7.16
N GLY A 154 -3.04 -9.56 7.71
CA GLY A 154 -2.28 -8.33 7.93
C GLY A 154 -0.91 -8.67 8.48
N MET A 155 0.17 -8.10 7.93
CA MET A 155 1.50 -8.24 8.53
C MET A 155 1.61 -7.41 9.80
N ILE A 156 1.08 -6.19 9.76
CA ILE A 156 1.02 -5.26 10.89
C ILE A 156 -0.46 -5.04 11.26
N LEU A 157 -0.78 -5.25 12.53
CA LEU A 157 -2.09 -4.96 13.12
C LEU A 157 -1.97 -3.75 14.05
N ILE A 158 -2.68 -2.68 13.74
CA ILE A 158 -2.82 -1.53 14.61
C ILE A 158 -3.76 -1.91 15.75
N ASN A 159 -3.27 -1.83 16.99
CA ASN A 159 -3.96 -2.32 18.19
C ASN A 159 -4.24 -1.17 19.21
N GLY A 160 -4.56 0.01 18.72
CA GLY A 160 -4.92 1.18 19.48
C GLY A 160 -4.88 2.44 18.61
N ALA A 161 -5.33 3.56 19.15
CA ALA A 161 -5.30 4.86 18.48
C ALA A 161 -3.91 5.50 18.50
N ASN A 162 -3.71 6.56 17.71
CA ASN A 162 -2.48 7.38 17.70
C ASN A 162 -1.19 6.57 17.42
N VAL A 163 -1.25 5.58 16.56
CA VAL A 163 -0.08 4.81 16.13
C VAL A 163 0.57 5.48 14.93
N ARG A 164 1.92 5.50 14.92
CA ARG A 164 2.69 5.96 13.76
C ARG A 164 3.61 4.87 13.24
N ILE A 165 3.71 4.76 11.91
CA ILE A 165 4.68 3.91 11.20
C ILE A 165 5.47 4.80 10.26
N SER A 166 6.80 4.87 10.44
CA SER A 166 7.64 5.80 9.69
C SER A 166 8.92 5.15 9.17
N GLY A 167 9.27 5.43 7.92
CA GLY A 167 10.59 5.13 7.36
C GLY A 167 10.93 3.65 7.17
N ILE A 168 9.96 2.74 7.17
CA ILE A 168 10.17 1.30 6.93
C ILE A 168 9.85 0.91 5.48
N ARG A 169 10.43 -0.22 5.04
CA ARG A 169 10.02 -0.94 3.83
C ARG A 169 9.18 -2.15 4.25
N LEU A 170 7.92 -2.18 3.84
CA LEU A 170 7.00 -3.28 4.09
C LEU A 170 6.72 -4.00 2.78
N GLU A 171 7.21 -5.22 2.62
CA GLU A 171 7.11 -6.01 1.41
C GLU A 171 6.28 -7.27 1.61
N GLY A 172 5.21 -7.38 0.83
CA GLY A 172 4.32 -8.54 0.82
C GLY A 172 4.75 -9.61 -0.17
N PRO A 173 4.09 -10.78 -0.15
CA PRO A 173 4.46 -11.94 -0.96
C PRO A 173 3.97 -11.88 -2.41
N ASN A 174 3.28 -10.83 -2.81
CA ASN A 174 2.37 -10.95 -3.92
C ASN A 174 2.45 -9.80 -4.93
N PRO A 175 3.57 -9.68 -5.72
CA PRO A 175 3.71 -8.63 -6.73
C PRO A 175 2.97 -8.96 -8.04
N LYS A 176 2.12 -9.99 -8.10
CA LYS A 176 1.53 -10.54 -9.34
C LYS A 176 0.02 -10.30 -9.44
N ARG A 177 -0.48 -10.20 -10.68
CA ARG A 177 -1.91 -10.02 -10.99
C ARG A 177 -2.74 -11.30 -10.96
N TYR A 178 -2.11 -12.47 -11.08
CA TYR A 178 -2.78 -13.78 -11.18
C TYR A 178 -3.84 -13.87 -12.29
N LEU A 179 -3.52 -13.36 -13.46
CA LEU A 179 -4.44 -13.27 -14.59
C LEU A 179 -4.98 -14.62 -15.07
N ASP A 180 -4.17 -15.68 -14.99
CA ASP A 180 -4.61 -17.03 -15.36
C ASP A 180 -5.70 -17.54 -14.42
N HIS A 181 -5.57 -17.27 -13.11
CA HIS A 181 -6.61 -17.59 -12.15
C HIS A 181 -7.90 -16.80 -12.44
N HIS A 182 -7.78 -15.51 -12.76
CA HIS A 182 -8.92 -14.69 -13.17
C HIS A 182 -9.60 -15.23 -14.42
N LYS A 183 -8.81 -15.53 -15.49
CA LYS A 183 -9.31 -16.09 -16.74
C LYS A 183 -10.03 -17.43 -16.53
N ARG A 184 -9.44 -18.33 -15.75
CA ARG A 184 -10.05 -19.62 -15.39
C ARG A 184 -11.35 -19.46 -14.61
N SER A 185 -11.43 -18.45 -13.74
CA SER A 185 -12.62 -18.23 -12.91
C SER A 185 -13.78 -17.60 -13.67
N PHE A 186 -13.50 -16.65 -14.56
CA PHE A 186 -14.52 -15.83 -15.24
C PHE A 186 -14.60 -16.06 -16.77
N GLY A 187 -13.76 -16.92 -17.33
CA GLY A 187 -13.86 -17.31 -18.73
C GLY A 187 -15.06 -18.21 -19.01
N PRO A 188 -15.30 -18.58 -20.27
CA PRO A 188 -16.40 -19.46 -20.64
C PRO A 188 -16.39 -20.76 -19.81
N GLY A 189 -17.53 -21.08 -19.16
CA GLY A 189 -17.65 -22.25 -18.29
C GLY A 189 -16.91 -22.16 -16.93
N GLY A 190 -16.34 -21.02 -16.61
CA GLY A 190 -15.60 -20.82 -15.35
C GLY A 190 -16.50 -20.79 -14.12
N PRO A 191 -16.00 -21.20 -12.93
CA PRO A 191 -16.78 -21.35 -11.68
C PRO A 191 -17.13 -20.02 -11.01
N GLY A 192 -16.68 -18.89 -11.53
CA GLY A 192 -17.13 -17.56 -11.13
C GLY A 192 -16.57 -17.03 -9.82
N HIS A 193 -17.25 -16.02 -9.28
CA HIS A 193 -16.84 -15.19 -8.16
C HIS A 193 -16.45 -15.99 -6.90
N THR A 194 -17.31 -16.93 -6.48
CA THR A 194 -17.06 -17.68 -5.24
C THR A 194 -15.77 -18.51 -5.29
N TYR A 195 -15.44 -19.04 -6.47
CA TYR A 195 -14.19 -19.77 -6.68
C TYR A 195 -13.00 -18.82 -6.71
N TYR A 196 -13.13 -17.70 -7.43
CA TYR A 196 -12.05 -16.73 -7.60
C TYR A 196 -11.52 -16.21 -6.27
N TYR A 197 -12.41 -15.81 -5.37
CA TYR A 197 -12.05 -15.24 -4.08
C TYR A 197 -11.74 -16.28 -2.98
N LYS A 198 -11.65 -17.57 -3.33
CA LYS A 198 -11.00 -18.58 -2.46
C LYS A 198 -9.48 -18.48 -2.49
N PHE A 199 -8.91 -17.86 -3.53
CA PHE A 199 -7.48 -17.62 -3.59
C PHE A 199 -7.09 -16.67 -2.45
N PRO A 200 -6.12 -17.06 -1.60
CA PRO A 200 -5.73 -16.25 -0.45
C PRO A 200 -5.11 -14.93 -0.88
N THR A 201 -5.27 -13.91 -0.05
CA THR A 201 -4.75 -12.57 -0.30
C THR A 201 -4.01 -12.04 0.92
N SER A 202 -3.02 -11.19 0.69
CA SER A 202 -2.20 -10.57 1.72
C SER A 202 -2.54 -9.09 1.90
N LYS A 203 -2.39 -8.59 3.13
CA LYS A 203 -2.44 -7.17 3.46
C LYS A 203 -1.20 -6.76 4.25
N GLY A 204 -0.75 -5.52 4.05
CA GLY A 204 0.37 -4.96 4.80
C GLY A 204 -0.07 -4.49 6.18
N ILE A 205 -0.69 -3.33 6.24
CA ILE A 205 -1.14 -2.70 7.48
C ILE A 205 -2.66 -2.83 7.60
N LEU A 206 -3.13 -3.34 8.74
CA LEU A 206 -4.55 -3.48 9.06
C LEU A 206 -4.90 -2.59 10.24
N CYS A 207 -5.82 -1.63 10.05
CA CYS A 207 -6.23 -0.68 11.06
C CYS A 207 -7.75 -0.65 11.26
N LYS A 208 -8.17 -0.63 12.55
CA LYS A 208 -9.57 -0.44 12.99
C LYS A 208 -9.72 0.69 14.01
N PHE A 209 -8.64 1.36 14.35
CA PHE A 209 -8.59 2.42 15.35
C PHE A 209 -8.32 3.76 14.68
N PRO A 210 -8.74 4.90 15.25
CA PRO A 210 -8.50 6.21 14.67
C PRO A 210 -7.02 6.62 14.74
N ASP A 211 -6.69 7.71 14.05
CA ASP A 211 -5.43 8.44 14.16
C ASP A 211 -4.18 7.59 13.86
N LEU A 212 -4.24 6.76 12.81
CA LEU A 212 -3.05 6.10 12.26
C LEU A 212 -2.30 7.07 11.34
N GLU A 213 -1.01 7.28 11.62
CA GLU A 213 -0.08 7.97 10.73
C GLU A 213 0.86 6.96 10.04
N VAL A 214 1.01 7.05 8.72
CA VAL A 214 1.99 6.26 7.96
C VAL A 214 2.75 7.20 7.04
N ASP A 215 4.05 7.34 7.27
CA ASP A 215 4.87 8.28 6.53
C ASP A 215 6.24 7.72 6.16
N ASN A 216 6.80 8.27 5.09
CA ASN A 216 8.16 7.97 4.64
C ASN A 216 8.43 6.47 4.39
N CYS A 217 7.40 5.67 4.16
CA CYS A 217 7.50 4.21 3.98
C CYS A 217 7.56 3.82 2.49
N ILE A 218 8.06 2.61 2.23
CA ILE A 218 7.83 1.90 0.97
C ILE A 218 6.92 0.72 1.29
N ILE A 219 5.74 0.65 0.66
CA ILE A 219 4.76 -0.43 0.87
C ILE A 219 4.48 -1.09 -0.47
N THR A 220 4.76 -2.37 -0.58
CA THR A 220 4.74 -3.05 -1.88
C THR A 220 4.26 -4.50 -1.82
N ALA A 221 3.76 -5.00 -2.95
CA ALA A 221 3.52 -6.41 -3.21
C ALA A 221 2.41 -7.08 -2.38
N PHE A 222 1.36 -6.35 -2.02
CA PHE A 222 0.18 -6.89 -1.34
C PHE A 222 -0.99 -7.13 -2.30
N SER A 223 -1.50 -8.34 -2.33
CA SER A 223 -2.61 -8.70 -3.24
C SER A 223 -3.97 -8.17 -2.77
N GLY A 224 -4.18 -7.97 -1.49
CA GLY A 224 -5.39 -7.38 -0.93
C GLY A 224 -5.30 -5.86 -0.87
N ALA A 225 -4.45 -5.36 0.03
CA ALA A 225 -4.18 -3.94 0.18
C ALA A 225 -2.82 -3.70 0.87
N GLY A 226 -2.10 -2.65 0.47
CA GLY A 226 -0.92 -2.18 1.21
C GLY A 226 -1.31 -1.68 2.59
N ILE A 227 -2.31 -0.79 2.64
CA ILE A 227 -2.90 -0.28 3.87
C ILE A 227 -4.42 -0.51 3.83
N SER A 228 -4.98 -1.15 4.86
CA SER A 228 -6.41 -1.42 4.97
C SER A 228 -6.99 -0.72 6.20
N LEU A 229 -7.68 0.40 5.98
CA LEU A 229 -8.37 1.20 6.98
C LEU A 229 -9.82 0.69 7.09
N GLN A 230 -10.13 -0.08 8.13
CA GLN A 230 -11.44 -0.71 8.28
C GLN A 230 -12.42 0.12 9.08
N ALA A 231 -11.93 0.99 9.95
CA ALA A 231 -12.72 1.94 10.74
C ALA A 231 -11.83 3.09 11.22
N GLY A 232 -12.44 4.11 11.79
CA GLY A 232 -11.75 5.25 12.39
C GLY A 232 -11.64 6.46 11.45
N THR A 233 -11.33 7.58 12.06
CA THR A 233 -11.09 8.87 11.39
C THR A 233 -9.72 9.39 11.78
N GLY A 234 -9.27 10.50 11.19
CA GLY A 234 -7.99 11.11 11.54
C GLY A 234 -6.76 10.38 10.97
N HIS A 235 -6.96 9.38 10.10
CA HIS A 235 -5.81 8.71 9.48
C HIS A 235 -5.06 9.66 8.55
N HIS A 236 -3.72 9.63 8.61
CA HIS A 236 -2.84 10.44 7.79
C HIS A 236 -1.78 9.58 7.09
N ILE A 237 -1.88 9.46 5.78
CA ILE A 237 -0.99 8.63 4.97
C ILE A 237 -0.23 9.55 4.01
N HIS A 238 1.07 9.74 4.26
CA HIS A 238 1.80 10.77 3.51
C HIS A 238 3.29 10.44 3.23
N HIS A 239 3.83 11.02 2.17
CA HIS A 239 5.23 10.86 1.77
C HIS A 239 5.67 9.39 1.62
N ASN A 240 4.78 8.51 1.19
CA ASN A 240 5.09 7.09 0.96
C ASN A 240 5.21 6.76 -0.52
N LEU A 241 5.99 5.74 -0.83
CA LEU A 241 5.93 5.02 -2.09
C LEU A 241 5.08 3.76 -1.90
N ILE A 242 3.89 3.70 -2.54
CA ILE A 242 2.98 2.56 -2.42
C ILE A 242 2.77 1.95 -3.81
N HIS A 243 3.27 0.74 -4.02
CA HIS A 243 3.28 0.17 -5.35
C HIS A 243 3.12 -1.35 -5.40
N ARG A 244 2.84 -1.88 -6.61
CA ARG A 244 2.70 -3.33 -6.90
C ARG A 244 1.67 -4.05 -6.03
N CYS A 245 0.64 -3.34 -5.58
CA CYS A 245 -0.51 -3.98 -4.97
C CYS A 245 -1.46 -4.47 -6.09
N GLN A 246 -1.28 -5.72 -6.53
CA GLN A 246 -1.75 -6.18 -7.84
C GLN A 246 -2.54 -7.48 -7.76
N TYR A 247 -3.77 -7.48 -7.37
CA TYR A 247 -4.65 -8.62 -7.57
C TYR A 247 -5.87 -8.18 -8.38
N ASN A 248 -6.18 -8.90 -9.46
CA ASN A 248 -7.30 -8.48 -10.28
C ASN A 248 -8.62 -8.63 -9.51
N GLY A 249 -9.31 -7.54 -9.23
CA GLY A 249 -10.49 -7.47 -8.36
C GLY A 249 -10.23 -6.96 -6.93
N LEU A 250 -8.97 -6.99 -6.47
CA LEU A 250 -8.43 -6.41 -5.23
C LEU A 250 -7.15 -5.63 -5.58
N GLY A 251 -6.15 -5.59 -4.73
CA GLY A 251 -4.86 -4.95 -5.04
C GLY A 251 -4.94 -3.44 -4.90
N TYR A 252 -5.23 -3.00 -3.70
CA TYR A 252 -5.36 -1.58 -3.36
C TYR A 252 -4.07 -1.06 -2.72
N GLY A 253 -3.65 0.15 -3.08
CA GLY A 253 -2.61 0.85 -2.32
C GLY A 253 -3.13 1.15 -0.91
N VAL A 254 -4.20 1.94 -0.81
CA VAL A 254 -4.93 2.21 0.43
C VAL A 254 -6.40 1.89 0.23
N SER A 255 -6.97 1.09 1.12
CA SER A 255 -8.40 0.73 1.09
C SER A 255 -9.12 1.22 2.34
N HIS A 256 -10.38 1.68 2.17
CA HIS A 256 -11.25 2.19 3.23
C HIS A 256 -12.52 1.35 3.33
N ASP A 257 -12.95 1.03 4.55
CA ASP A 257 -14.31 0.53 4.78
C ASP A 257 -15.17 1.65 5.40
N GLN A 258 -15.34 1.69 6.70
CA GLN A 258 -16.01 2.81 7.40
C GLN A 258 -14.96 3.72 8.05
N ALA A 259 -14.06 4.24 7.24
CA ALA A 259 -12.91 5.02 7.65
C ALA A 259 -12.77 6.28 6.79
N SER A 260 -12.18 7.32 7.37
CA SER A 260 -11.81 8.53 6.63
C SER A 260 -10.34 8.91 6.87
N SER A 261 -9.68 9.45 5.85
CA SER A 261 -8.25 9.75 5.87
C SER A 261 -7.87 10.98 5.06
N ILE A 262 -6.71 11.54 5.38
CA ILE A 262 -5.96 12.46 4.51
C ILE A 262 -4.82 11.64 3.89
N ILE A 263 -4.73 11.67 2.55
CA ILE A 263 -3.71 10.96 1.77
C ILE A 263 -3.01 11.97 0.89
N GLU A 264 -1.73 12.26 1.21
CA GLU A 264 -1.04 13.36 0.55
C GLU A 264 0.45 13.10 0.34
N PHE A 265 1.02 13.72 -0.68
CA PHE A 265 2.45 13.62 -1.02
C PHE A 265 2.95 12.17 -1.20
N ASN A 266 2.07 11.23 -1.56
CA ASN A 266 2.48 9.87 -1.87
C ASN A 266 2.77 9.70 -3.36
N GLN A 267 3.68 8.78 -3.67
CA GLN A 267 3.83 8.21 -5.00
C GLN A 267 3.13 6.85 -5.08
N PHE A 268 2.37 6.64 -6.14
CA PHE A 268 1.71 5.39 -6.43
C PHE A 268 2.15 4.85 -7.80
N ASN A 269 2.33 3.55 -7.90
CA ASN A 269 2.62 2.90 -9.16
C ASN A 269 2.19 1.43 -9.15
N GLU A 270 1.78 0.90 -10.29
CA GLU A 270 1.49 -0.54 -10.47
C GLU A 270 0.47 -1.12 -9.46
N ASN A 271 -0.37 -0.31 -8.84
CA ASN A 271 -1.51 -0.80 -8.05
C ASN A 271 -2.69 -1.12 -8.97
N ARG A 272 -3.63 -1.97 -8.54
CA ARG A 272 -4.89 -2.09 -9.29
C ARG A 272 -5.74 -0.82 -9.10
N HIS A 273 -5.92 -0.37 -7.87
CA HIS A 273 -6.35 0.98 -7.53
C HIS A 273 -5.42 1.51 -6.46
N SER A 274 -4.95 2.71 -6.59
CA SER A 274 -4.11 3.31 -5.54
C SER A 274 -4.92 3.67 -4.32
N LEU A 275 -6.12 4.21 -4.51
CA LEU A 275 -7.10 4.43 -3.45
C LEU A 275 -8.40 3.71 -3.78
N ALA A 276 -9.01 3.08 -2.77
CA ALA A 276 -10.33 2.48 -2.91
C ALA A 276 -11.13 2.59 -1.62
N GLY A 277 -12.44 2.72 -1.75
CA GLY A 277 -13.36 2.69 -0.63
C GLY A 277 -14.54 1.74 -0.87
N THR A 278 -15.05 1.11 0.19
CA THR A 278 -16.27 0.28 0.10
C THR A 278 -17.51 1.13 -0.22
N GLY A 279 -17.44 2.42 0.04
CA GLY A 279 -18.53 3.36 -0.20
C GLY A 279 -19.67 3.29 0.81
N ARG A 280 -19.49 2.60 1.93
CA ARG A 280 -20.45 2.65 3.05
C ARG A 280 -20.51 4.06 3.64
N PRO A 281 -21.62 4.42 4.32
CA PRO A 281 -21.66 5.63 5.13
C PRO A 281 -20.46 5.70 6.10
N GLY A 282 -19.84 6.89 6.22
CA GLY A 282 -18.61 7.09 6.99
C GLY A 282 -17.31 6.79 6.21
N CYS A 283 -17.40 6.20 5.01
CA CYS A 283 -16.26 6.00 4.13
C CYS A 283 -15.97 7.29 3.34
N GLY A 284 -14.72 7.77 3.37
CA GLY A 284 -14.32 8.96 2.64
C GLY A 284 -12.81 9.20 2.67
N TYR A 285 -12.32 10.14 1.88
CA TYR A 285 -10.92 10.57 1.93
C TYR A 285 -10.71 11.93 1.28
N ILE A 286 -9.69 12.63 1.77
CA ILE A 286 -9.09 13.78 1.10
C ILE A 286 -7.79 13.27 0.47
N ALA A 287 -7.69 13.29 -0.86
CA ALA A 287 -6.48 12.92 -1.59
C ALA A 287 -5.90 14.15 -2.28
N ARG A 288 -4.68 14.56 -1.89
CA ARG A 288 -4.06 15.76 -2.44
C ARG A 288 -2.54 15.61 -2.60
N HIS A 289 -1.98 16.31 -3.57
CA HIS A 289 -0.55 16.32 -3.83
C HIS A 289 0.08 14.93 -4.04
N ASN A 290 -0.71 13.94 -4.46
CA ASN A 290 -0.21 12.61 -4.79
C ASN A 290 0.16 12.51 -6.27
N VAL A 291 1.10 11.62 -6.59
CA VAL A 291 1.51 11.31 -7.97
C VAL A 291 1.21 9.85 -8.30
N GLU A 292 0.42 9.64 -9.33
CA GLU A 292 0.31 8.37 -10.04
C GLU A 292 1.34 8.32 -11.16
N LEU A 293 2.34 7.45 -11.04
CA LEU A 293 3.54 7.44 -11.91
C LEU A 293 3.31 6.93 -13.34
N GLY A 294 2.15 6.37 -13.62
CA GLY A 294 1.79 6.07 -15.01
C GLY A 294 1.38 4.63 -15.30
N ILE A 295 1.57 3.71 -14.37
CA ILE A 295 1.07 2.34 -14.52
C ILE A 295 0.07 2.06 -13.41
N SER A 296 -1.20 1.92 -13.79
CA SER A 296 -2.24 1.35 -12.96
C SER A 296 -2.90 0.21 -13.73
N LEU A 297 -3.36 -0.79 -13.02
CA LEU A 297 -3.97 -1.97 -13.66
C LEU A 297 -5.45 -1.78 -13.97
N SER A 298 -6.03 -0.72 -13.43
CA SER A 298 -7.41 -0.30 -13.67
C SER A 298 -7.46 1.24 -13.54
N HIS A 299 -8.51 1.82 -12.98
CA HIS A 299 -8.53 3.25 -12.62
C HIS A 299 -7.81 3.50 -11.29
N ASN A 300 -7.41 4.74 -11.04
CA ASN A 300 -6.50 5.06 -9.93
C ASN A 300 -7.26 5.23 -8.61
N PHE A 301 -8.11 6.25 -8.47
CA PHE A 301 -8.88 6.51 -7.26
C PHE A 301 -10.31 6.02 -7.42
N ASP A 302 -10.81 5.28 -6.46
CA ASP A 302 -12.07 4.54 -6.55
C ASP A 302 -12.94 4.72 -5.29
N MET A 303 -14.24 4.81 -5.51
CA MET A 303 -15.23 4.65 -4.45
C MET A 303 -16.36 3.76 -4.93
N HIS A 304 -16.51 2.61 -4.28
CA HIS A 304 -17.58 1.67 -4.59
C HIS A 304 -18.94 2.25 -4.24
N GLY A 305 -19.97 1.80 -4.95
CA GLY A 305 -21.35 2.14 -4.68
C GLY A 305 -22.14 1.00 -4.04
N GLY A 306 -23.36 1.27 -3.65
CA GLY A 306 -24.26 0.27 -3.10
C GLY A 306 -24.54 -0.88 -4.05
N ARG A 307 -24.50 -0.65 -5.36
CA ARG A 307 -24.62 -1.70 -6.40
C ARG A 307 -23.50 -2.75 -6.29
N ASP A 308 -22.26 -2.32 -6.01
CA ASP A 308 -21.14 -3.25 -5.82
C ASP A 308 -21.30 -4.06 -4.53
N ARG A 309 -21.83 -3.44 -3.48
CA ARG A 309 -22.10 -4.06 -2.19
C ARG A 309 -23.39 -4.90 -2.17
N LYS A 310 -24.31 -4.68 -3.13
CA LYS A 310 -25.62 -5.31 -3.21
C LYS A 310 -26.49 -5.03 -1.96
N ASP A 311 -26.44 -3.78 -1.46
CA ASP A 311 -27.15 -3.34 -0.25
C ASP A 311 -28.43 -2.55 -0.54
N ASN A 312 -28.90 -2.56 -1.80
CA ASN A 312 -30.09 -1.86 -2.29
C ASN A 312 -29.98 -0.32 -2.19
N THR A 313 -28.81 0.22 -2.01
CA THR A 313 -28.56 1.67 -2.07
C THR A 313 -27.78 2.05 -3.33
N ASN A 314 -27.65 3.37 -3.57
CA ASN A 314 -26.71 3.91 -4.55
C ASN A 314 -25.64 4.77 -3.86
N ILE A 315 -25.44 4.59 -2.55
CA ILE A 315 -24.48 5.39 -1.75
C ILE A 315 -23.05 5.00 -2.12
N ALA A 316 -22.22 6.00 -2.40
CA ALA A 316 -20.79 5.87 -2.69
C ALA A 316 -19.96 6.74 -1.72
N GLY A 317 -19.90 6.31 -0.46
CA GLY A 317 -19.21 7.02 0.60
C GLY A 317 -19.95 8.27 1.09
N THR A 318 -19.30 9.02 1.97
CA THR A 318 -19.86 10.24 2.55
C THR A 318 -19.30 11.48 1.88
N THR A 319 -18.02 11.80 2.11
CA THR A 319 -17.36 12.97 1.52
C THR A 319 -16.02 12.58 0.95
N MET A 320 -15.73 13.01 -0.27
CA MET A 320 -14.41 12.91 -0.89
C MET A 320 -13.98 14.26 -1.44
N GLU A 321 -12.68 14.54 -1.35
CA GLU A 321 -12.05 15.68 -2.02
C GLU A 321 -10.72 15.23 -2.63
N MET A 322 -10.51 15.51 -3.92
CA MET A 322 -9.33 15.08 -4.67
C MET A 322 -8.77 16.28 -5.43
N TYR A 323 -7.66 16.84 -4.93
CA TYR A 323 -7.10 18.04 -5.54
C TYR A 323 -5.57 18.07 -5.57
N ASN A 324 -5.05 18.83 -6.51
CA ASN A 324 -3.61 18.93 -6.74
C ASN A 324 -2.90 17.56 -6.85
N ASN A 325 -3.57 16.51 -7.34
CA ASN A 325 -2.92 15.26 -7.68
C ASN A 325 -2.48 15.27 -9.15
N THR A 326 -1.48 14.43 -9.47
CA THR A 326 -1.00 14.24 -10.84
C THR A 326 -1.18 12.80 -11.27
N PHE A 327 -1.86 12.62 -12.42
CA PHE A 327 -2.13 11.31 -12.99
C PHE A 327 -1.39 11.16 -14.33
N LEU A 328 -0.21 10.53 -14.32
CA LEU A 328 0.66 10.41 -15.50
C LEU A 328 0.26 9.25 -16.43
N GLY A 329 -0.57 8.32 -15.97
CA GLY A 329 -1.05 7.18 -16.75
C GLY A 329 -2.32 7.47 -17.54
N PRO A 330 -2.64 6.63 -18.54
CA PRO A 330 -3.83 6.79 -19.38
C PRO A 330 -5.11 6.21 -18.75
N GLN A 331 -5.00 5.50 -17.63
CA GLN A 331 -6.14 4.94 -16.91
C GLN A 331 -6.97 6.06 -16.28
N ARG A 332 -8.28 5.86 -16.14
CA ARG A 332 -9.12 6.87 -15.50
C ARG A 332 -8.55 7.29 -14.15
N ALA A 333 -8.47 8.58 -13.94
CA ALA A 333 -7.98 9.15 -12.69
C ALA A 333 -8.91 8.83 -11.51
N VAL A 334 -10.21 9.04 -11.69
CA VAL A 334 -11.22 8.90 -10.63
C VAL A 334 -12.46 8.14 -11.13
N VAL A 335 -12.95 7.20 -10.32
CA VAL A 335 -14.23 6.50 -10.57
C VAL A 335 -15.05 6.44 -9.28
N ILE A 336 -16.18 7.12 -9.27
CA ILE A 336 -17.18 7.07 -8.18
C ILE A 336 -18.37 6.27 -8.70
N ARG A 337 -18.68 5.14 -8.06
CA ARG A 337 -19.64 4.14 -8.58
C ARG A 337 -21.02 4.25 -7.94
N GLY A 338 -21.45 5.44 -7.63
CA GLY A 338 -22.74 5.78 -7.04
C GLY A 338 -22.75 7.24 -6.62
N VAL A 339 -23.64 7.59 -5.70
CA VAL A 339 -23.84 8.97 -5.24
C VAL A 339 -23.28 9.15 -3.84
N PRO A 340 -22.31 10.06 -3.63
CA PRO A 340 -21.85 10.43 -2.29
C PRO A 340 -23.02 10.93 -1.42
N GLN A 341 -23.00 10.66 -0.12
CA GLN A 341 -24.01 11.22 0.78
C GLN A 341 -23.97 12.76 0.77
N ASP A 342 -22.79 13.33 0.93
CA ASP A 342 -22.59 14.77 0.89
C ASP A 342 -22.12 15.22 -0.51
N LYS A 343 -20.84 15.01 -0.82
CA LYS A 343 -20.23 15.39 -2.10
C LYS A 343 -18.90 14.69 -2.38
N CYS A 344 -18.49 14.75 -3.65
CA CYS A 344 -17.14 14.48 -4.10
C CYS A 344 -16.66 15.66 -4.96
N ASP A 345 -15.60 16.35 -4.54
CA ASP A 345 -14.98 17.43 -5.30
C ASP A 345 -13.67 16.96 -5.94
N VAL A 346 -13.52 17.16 -7.26
CA VAL A 346 -12.33 16.78 -8.03
C VAL A 346 -11.82 18.05 -8.75
N HIS A 347 -10.75 18.68 -8.23
CA HIS A 347 -10.29 19.98 -8.74
C HIS A 347 -8.78 20.18 -8.67
N HIS A 348 -8.26 21.10 -9.48
CA HIS A 348 -6.83 21.48 -9.55
C HIS A 348 -5.88 20.28 -9.79
N ASN A 349 -6.38 19.15 -10.24
CA ASN A 349 -5.53 18.01 -10.61
C ASN A 349 -4.91 18.27 -12.00
N TRP A 350 -3.74 17.66 -12.22
CA TRP A 350 -3.12 17.61 -13.53
C TRP A 350 -3.22 16.20 -14.12
N MET A 351 -3.88 16.10 -15.28
CA MET A 351 -4.21 14.85 -15.96
C MET A 351 -3.68 14.88 -17.41
N PRO A 352 -2.33 14.88 -17.61
CA PRO A 352 -1.70 15.16 -18.90
C PRO A 352 -2.00 14.14 -20.01
N THR A 353 -2.54 12.98 -19.68
CA THR A 353 -2.88 11.91 -20.63
C THR A 353 -4.38 11.87 -20.97
N HIS A 354 -5.19 12.70 -20.32
CA HIS A 354 -6.64 12.74 -20.52
C HIS A 354 -7.03 13.99 -21.31
N LYS A 355 -7.89 13.83 -22.32
CA LYS A 355 -8.32 14.94 -23.17
C LYS A 355 -9.30 15.92 -22.48
N ASP A 356 -10.09 15.41 -21.52
CA ASP A 356 -11.16 16.14 -20.83
C ASP A 356 -11.62 15.44 -19.54
N ALA A 357 -12.54 16.06 -18.82
CA ALA A 357 -13.14 15.53 -17.61
C ALA A 357 -13.82 14.16 -17.83
N ALA A 358 -14.53 13.96 -18.92
CA ALA A 358 -15.25 12.72 -19.21
C ALA A 358 -14.30 11.54 -19.47
N ALA A 359 -13.11 11.80 -20.01
CA ALA A 359 -12.06 10.78 -20.16
C ALA A 359 -11.41 10.45 -18.82
N ALA A 360 -11.22 11.44 -17.93
CA ALA A 360 -10.49 11.30 -16.69
C ALA A 360 -11.37 10.79 -15.52
N VAL A 361 -12.60 11.24 -15.42
CA VAL A 361 -13.50 10.99 -14.29
C VAL A 361 -14.78 10.29 -14.77
N ARG A 362 -15.17 9.25 -14.06
CA ARG A 362 -16.49 8.61 -14.19
C ARG A 362 -17.19 8.70 -12.84
N ALA A 363 -18.34 9.34 -12.82
CA ALA A 363 -19.09 9.56 -11.59
C ALA A 363 -20.58 9.75 -11.88
N GLU A 364 -21.36 9.73 -10.82
CA GLU A 364 -22.80 10.04 -10.81
C GLU A 364 -23.03 11.41 -10.15
N GLU A 365 -24.25 11.72 -9.75
CA GLU A 365 -24.64 12.95 -9.07
C GLU A 365 -23.78 13.28 -7.84
N LYS A 366 -23.76 14.53 -7.41
CA LYS A 366 -22.96 15.07 -6.31
C LYS A 366 -21.44 14.90 -6.44
N THR A 367 -20.94 14.55 -7.64
CA THR A 367 -19.52 14.62 -7.95
C THR A 367 -19.26 15.79 -8.87
N TYR A 368 -18.46 16.74 -8.42
CA TYR A 368 -18.15 17.99 -9.10
C TYR A 368 -16.71 17.92 -9.61
N THR A 369 -16.57 18.15 -10.91
CA THR A 369 -15.26 18.13 -11.58
C THR A 369 -15.01 19.52 -12.15
N THR A 370 -14.14 20.29 -11.49
CA THR A 370 -13.91 21.70 -11.83
C THR A 370 -12.43 22.06 -11.77
N ASN A 371 -12.01 23.01 -12.60
CA ASN A 371 -10.64 23.53 -12.53
C ASN A 371 -9.54 22.45 -12.57
N ASN A 372 -9.65 21.44 -13.42
CA ASN A 372 -8.59 20.47 -13.65
C ASN A 372 -7.85 20.78 -14.96
N LEU A 373 -6.56 20.48 -15.01
CA LEU A 373 -5.71 20.68 -16.18
C LEU A 373 -5.53 19.36 -16.94
N TYR A 374 -5.86 19.37 -18.25
CA TYR A 374 -5.81 18.21 -19.14
C TYR A 374 -4.67 18.28 -20.18
N ALA A 375 -4.59 17.27 -21.05
CA ALA A 375 -3.51 17.04 -22.01
C ALA A 375 -3.23 18.24 -22.94
N ASP A 376 -4.26 18.94 -23.39
CA ASP A 376 -4.16 20.06 -24.31
C ASP A 376 -3.91 21.43 -23.64
N GLY A 377 -3.68 21.44 -22.34
CA GLY A 377 -3.51 22.65 -21.54
C GLY A 377 -4.81 23.34 -21.18
N LYS A 378 -5.97 22.76 -21.49
CA LYS A 378 -7.27 23.29 -21.08
C LYS A 378 -7.55 23.04 -19.61
N VAL A 379 -8.17 24.03 -19.00
CA VAL A 379 -8.72 23.98 -17.65
C VAL A 379 -10.24 23.93 -17.76
N SER A 380 -10.87 23.00 -17.07
CA SER A 380 -12.34 22.87 -17.05
C SER A 380 -12.84 22.50 -15.67
#